data_e3275de1fc3523c7463fad3da7496a15
#
_entry.id   e3275de1fc3523c7463fad3da7496a15
#
_cell.length_a   1.000
_cell.length_b   1.000
_cell.length_c   1.000
_cell.angle_alpha   90.00
_cell.angle_beta   90.00
_cell.angle_gamma   90.00
#
_symmetry.space_group_name_H-M   'P 1'
#
loop_
_entity.id
_entity.type
_entity.pdbx_description
1 polymer ?
#
loop_
_entity_poly.entity_id
_entity_poly.type
_entity_poly.pdbx_seq_one_letter_code
_entity_poly.pdbx_strand_id
1 'polypeptide(L)'
;NYLQALKAEEEADGTAEIFISGAPMATGYVITQAFEMGYYLLLTIVLLFFLLLAYFRRLHGVAIPMVAGLATAIWGMGFCAWLGITLDPLILVIPLLITARSISHTIQMAERFFEDYEMECEALERKLGRKMTPQEKDEAKVETATTAMAKLMLPGMLGIITDAAGLAVCFLTTIQTMRDLSIFGSFWVVAIIFNVILLHPIMIA
;
A
#
# COMPACT_ATOMS: atom_id res chain seq x y z
N ASN A 1 -6.62 -4.27 -32.60
CA ASN A 1 -5.60 -5.01 -33.36
C ASN A 1 -5.79 -4.96 -34.88
N TYR A 2 -7.05 -5.03 -35.41
CA TYR A 2 -7.29 -4.88 -36.84
C TYR A 2 -6.91 -3.47 -37.36
N LEU A 3 -7.26 -2.42 -36.61
CA LEU A 3 -6.92 -1.02 -36.96
C LEU A 3 -5.41 -0.77 -36.88
N GLN A 4 -4.70 -1.42 -35.97
CA GLN A 4 -3.24 -1.32 -35.90
C GLN A 4 -2.54 -2.04 -37.05
N ALA A 5 -3.09 -3.17 -37.48
CA ALA A 5 -2.58 -3.89 -38.64
C ALA A 5 -2.82 -3.07 -39.93
N LEU A 6 -4.00 -2.48 -40.09
CA LEU A 6 -4.33 -1.59 -41.22
C LEU A 6 -3.42 -0.35 -41.23
N LYS A 7 -3.19 0.25 -40.05
CA LYS A 7 -2.25 1.37 -39.92
C LYS A 7 -0.84 0.97 -40.39
N ALA A 8 -0.33 -0.18 -39.93
CA ALA A 8 1.01 -0.64 -40.31
C ALA A 8 1.13 -0.95 -41.82
N GLU A 9 0.05 -1.44 -42.44
CA GLU A 9 -0.02 -1.70 -43.88
C GLU A 9 0.01 -0.41 -44.69
N GLU A 10 -0.80 0.59 -44.32
CA GLU A 10 -0.91 1.88 -45.00
C GLU A 10 0.33 2.80 -44.75
N GLU A 11 1.02 2.65 -43.66
CA GLU A 11 2.27 3.38 -43.35
C GLU A 11 3.50 2.73 -44.01
N ALA A 12 3.40 1.49 -44.51
CA ALA A 12 4.53 0.77 -45.10
C ALA A 12 5.18 1.48 -46.28
N ASP A 13 4.39 2.28 -47.04
CA ASP A 13 4.87 3.06 -48.17
C ASP A 13 5.55 4.39 -47.78
N GLY A 14 5.53 4.78 -46.51
CA GLY A 14 6.16 5.99 -45.99
C GLY A 14 5.56 7.31 -46.50
N THR A 15 4.40 7.27 -47.13
CA THR A 15 3.73 8.44 -47.76
C THR A 15 2.76 9.12 -46.82
N ALA A 16 2.29 8.44 -45.78
CA ALA A 16 1.32 8.97 -44.84
C ALA A 16 1.63 8.48 -43.41
N GLU A 17 1.33 9.32 -42.43
CA GLU A 17 1.33 8.97 -40.99
C GLU A 17 -0.11 8.93 -40.50
N ILE A 18 -0.60 7.77 -40.07
CA ILE A 18 -1.99 7.53 -39.69
C ILE A 18 -2.15 7.55 -38.20
N PHE A 19 -2.95 8.49 -37.69
CA PHE A 19 -3.31 8.58 -36.27
C PHE A 19 -4.72 8.00 -36.07
N ILE A 20 -4.79 6.86 -35.34
CA ILE A 20 -6.06 6.25 -34.97
C ILE A 20 -6.52 6.84 -33.65
N SER A 21 -7.73 7.38 -33.62
CA SER A 21 -8.33 8.00 -32.43
C SER A 21 -9.77 7.50 -32.24
N GLY A 22 -10.30 7.64 -31.04
CA GLY A 22 -11.68 7.31 -30.69
C GLY A 22 -11.83 6.39 -29.50
N ALA A 23 -13.07 6.21 -29.03
CA ALA A 23 -13.38 5.43 -27.83
C ALA A 23 -12.87 3.98 -27.87
N PRO A 24 -12.97 3.22 -28.99
CA PRO A 24 -12.44 1.85 -29.02
C PRO A 24 -10.93 1.77 -28.86
N MET A 25 -10.20 2.76 -29.41
CA MET A 25 -8.75 2.84 -29.27
C MET A 25 -8.35 3.19 -27.86
N ALA A 26 -9.03 4.15 -27.23
CA ALA A 26 -8.84 4.53 -25.83
C ALA A 26 -9.09 3.33 -24.89
N THR A 27 -10.15 2.57 -25.10
CA THR A 27 -10.45 1.36 -24.31
C THR A 27 -9.36 0.30 -24.47
N GLY A 28 -8.91 0.04 -25.69
CA GLY A 28 -7.81 -0.89 -25.94
C GLY A 28 -6.51 -0.46 -25.25
N TYR A 29 -6.21 0.83 -25.26
CA TYR A 29 -5.05 1.39 -24.58
C TYR A 29 -5.14 1.22 -23.06
N VAL A 30 -6.32 1.51 -22.46
CA VAL A 30 -6.56 1.31 -21.02
C VAL A 30 -6.32 -0.14 -20.60
N ILE A 31 -6.82 -1.12 -21.38
CA ILE A 31 -6.62 -2.54 -21.09
C ILE A 31 -5.13 -2.90 -21.14
N THR A 32 -4.40 -2.43 -22.15
CA THR A 32 -2.96 -2.68 -22.25
C THR A 32 -2.21 -2.07 -21.07
N GLN A 33 -2.53 -0.82 -20.71
CA GLN A 33 -1.94 -0.14 -19.56
C GLN A 33 -2.26 -0.84 -18.23
N ALA A 34 -3.45 -1.43 -18.09
CA ALA A 34 -3.80 -2.18 -16.88
C ALA A 34 -2.86 -3.39 -16.64
N PHE A 35 -2.49 -4.10 -17.69
CA PHE A 35 -1.51 -5.19 -17.58
C PHE A 35 -0.10 -4.69 -17.24
N GLU A 36 0.33 -3.60 -17.85
CA GLU A 36 1.62 -2.97 -17.54
C GLU A 36 1.67 -2.48 -16.08
N MET A 37 0.61 -1.83 -15.59
CA MET A 37 0.50 -1.41 -14.19
C MET A 37 0.52 -2.59 -13.23
N GLY A 38 -0.11 -3.72 -13.57
CA GLY A 38 -0.01 -4.96 -12.80
C GLY A 38 1.42 -5.47 -12.69
N TYR A 39 2.18 -5.42 -13.78
CA TYR A 39 3.61 -5.76 -13.79
C TYR A 39 4.43 -4.83 -12.88
N TYR A 40 4.22 -3.51 -12.96
CA TYR A 40 4.92 -2.54 -12.11
C TYR A 40 4.54 -2.70 -10.63
N LEU A 41 3.29 -3.05 -10.32
CA LEU A 41 2.86 -3.35 -8.97
C LEU A 41 3.61 -4.58 -8.42
N LEU A 42 3.69 -5.65 -9.20
CA LEU A 42 4.43 -6.85 -8.82
C LEU A 42 5.92 -6.53 -8.62
N LEU A 43 6.53 -5.80 -9.55
CA LEU A 43 7.94 -5.37 -9.44
C LEU A 43 8.17 -4.55 -8.18
N THR A 44 7.26 -3.62 -7.85
CA THR A 44 7.34 -2.82 -6.63
C THR A 44 7.25 -3.67 -5.37
N ILE A 45 6.35 -4.65 -5.33
CA ILE A 45 6.22 -5.58 -4.19
C ILE A 45 7.51 -6.38 -4.00
N VAL A 46 8.09 -6.91 -5.08
CA VAL A 46 9.35 -7.66 -5.05
C VAL A 46 10.51 -6.78 -4.60
N LEU A 47 10.62 -5.57 -5.13
CA LEU A 47 11.64 -4.61 -4.73
C LEU A 47 11.53 -4.25 -3.25
N LEU A 48 10.32 -3.95 -2.78
CA LEU A 48 10.05 -3.65 -1.37
C LEU A 48 10.40 -4.84 -0.47
N PHE A 49 10.08 -6.07 -0.88
CA PHE A 49 10.45 -7.27 -0.14
C PHE A 49 11.97 -7.37 0.08
N PHE A 50 12.76 -7.18 -0.98
CA PHE A 50 14.22 -7.24 -0.87
C PHE A 50 14.80 -6.07 -0.06
N LEU A 51 14.25 -4.85 -0.21
CA LEU A 51 14.66 -3.69 0.59
C LEU A 51 14.37 -3.92 2.09
N LEU A 52 13.18 -4.42 2.41
CA LEU A 52 12.80 -4.74 3.78
C LEU A 52 13.66 -5.85 4.37
N LEU A 53 13.96 -6.87 3.58
CA LEU A 53 14.84 -7.97 4.01
C LEU A 53 16.27 -7.46 4.30
N ALA A 54 16.79 -6.57 3.46
CA ALA A 54 18.08 -5.95 3.69
C ALA A 54 18.10 -5.06 4.94
N TYR A 55 17.00 -4.36 5.22
CA TYR A 55 16.85 -3.46 6.35
C TYR A 55 16.67 -4.19 7.67
N PHE A 56 15.63 -5.00 7.80
CA PHE A 56 15.29 -5.68 9.05
C PHE A 56 16.17 -6.90 9.35
N ARG A 57 16.74 -7.54 8.31
CA ARG A 57 17.53 -8.78 8.41
C ARG A 57 16.83 -9.92 9.17
N ARG A 58 15.50 -9.82 9.35
CA ARG A 58 14.63 -10.79 10.04
C ARG A 58 13.36 -10.97 9.23
N LEU A 59 12.93 -12.20 8.95
CA LEU A 59 11.75 -12.48 8.16
C LEU A 59 10.46 -11.93 8.77
N HIS A 60 10.34 -11.94 10.11
CA HIS A 60 9.17 -11.37 10.80
C HIS A 60 9.02 -9.86 10.55
N GLY A 61 10.12 -9.12 10.55
CA GLY A 61 10.11 -7.68 10.23
C GLY A 61 9.67 -7.38 8.80
N VAL A 62 9.88 -8.32 7.88
CA VAL A 62 9.43 -8.21 6.48
C VAL A 62 7.97 -8.66 6.32
N ALA A 63 7.59 -9.76 6.98
CA ALA A 63 6.27 -10.37 6.83
C ALA A 63 5.14 -9.41 7.26
N ILE A 64 5.30 -8.70 8.38
CA ILE A 64 4.30 -7.80 8.94
C ILE A 64 3.90 -6.70 7.94
N PRO A 65 4.84 -5.86 7.41
CA PRO A 65 4.49 -4.82 6.44
C PRO A 65 3.94 -5.39 5.13
N MET A 66 4.47 -6.53 4.68
CA MET A 66 4.01 -7.14 3.42
C MET A 66 2.58 -7.65 3.51
N VAL A 67 2.23 -8.34 4.59
CA VAL A 67 0.84 -8.82 4.82
C VAL A 67 -0.12 -7.64 4.97
N ALA A 68 0.26 -6.61 5.73
CA ALA A 68 -0.55 -5.40 5.88
C ALA A 68 -0.78 -4.69 4.54
N GLY A 69 0.26 -4.55 3.72
CA GLY A 69 0.16 -3.96 2.38
C GLY A 69 -0.76 -4.75 1.45
N LEU A 70 -0.60 -6.08 1.42
CA LEU A 70 -1.46 -6.97 0.62
C LEU A 70 -2.92 -6.94 1.09
N ALA A 71 -3.17 -6.98 2.40
CA ALA A 71 -4.52 -6.88 2.95
C ALA A 71 -5.19 -5.55 2.55
N THR A 72 -4.46 -4.43 2.65
CA THR A 72 -4.95 -3.12 2.21
C THR A 72 -5.25 -3.11 0.72
N ALA A 73 -4.40 -3.74 -0.11
CA ALA A 73 -4.61 -3.83 -1.56
C ALA A 73 -5.90 -4.61 -1.89
N ILE A 74 -6.10 -5.77 -1.24
CA ILE A 74 -7.30 -6.60 -1.44
C ILE A 74 -8.57 -5.84 -1.04
N TRP A 75 -8.56 -5.14 0.10
CA TRP A 75 -9.71 -4.36 0.56
C TRP A 75 -10.02 -3.19 -0.38
N GLY A 76 -9.01 -2.45 -0.81
CA GLY A 76 -9.18 -1.34 -1.73
C GLY A 76 -9.73 -1.79 -3.08
N MET A 77 -9.15 -2.83 -3.68
CA MET A 77 -9.62 -3.38 -4.95
C MET A 77 -11.02 -3.99 -4.84
N GLY A 78 -11.32 -4.68 -3.72
CA GLY A 78 -12.65 -5.19 -3.43
C GLY A 78 -13.71 -4.09 -3.33
N PHE A 79 -13.38 -2.97 -2.69
CA PHE A 79 -14.27 -1.81 -2.59
C PHE A 79 -14.51 -1.16 -3.96
N CYS A 80 -13.46 -1.00 -4.78
CA CYS A 80 -13.57 -0.50 -6.15
C CYS A 80 -14.53 -1.36 -6.98
N ALA A 81 -14.36 -2.68 -6.92
CA ALA A 81 -15.22 -3.63 -7.61
C ALA A 81 -16.68 -3.59 -7.11
N TRP A 82 -16.87 -3.45 -5.79
CA TRP A 82 -18.20 -3.35 -5.18
C TRP A 82 -18.97 -2.12 -5.61
N LEU A 83 -18.29 -0.98 -5.76
CA LEU A 83 -18.89 0.26 -6.25
C LEU A 83 -19.06 0.31 -7.78
N GLY A 84 -18.52 -0.66 -8.52
CA GLY A 84 -18.53 -0.65 -9.97
C GLY A 84 -17.73 0.50 -10.61
N ILE A 85 -16.69 0.98 -9.90
CA ILE A 85 -15.83 2.04 -10.40
C ILE A 85 -15.01 1.51 -11.57
N THR A 86 -15.07 2.20 -12.70
CA THR A 86 -14.30 1.84 -13.90
C THR A 86 -12.82 2.15 -13.69
N LEU A 87 -11.98 1.13 -13.87
CA LEU A 87 -10.53 1.29 -13.79
C LEU A 87 -10.01 1.99 -15.03
N ASP A 88 -9.76 3.28 -14.92
CA ASP A 88 -9.05 4.07 -15.93
C ASP A 88 -7.56 4.23 -15.54
N PRO A 89 -6.69 4.75 -16.45
CA PRO A 89 -5.27 4.90 -16.18
C PRO A 89 -4.95 5.70 -14.93
N LEU A 90 -5.78 6.70 -14.59
CA LEU A 90 -5.58 7.53 -13.41
C LEU A 90 -5.90 6.76 -12.12
N ILE A 91 -6.97 5.96 -12.13
CA ILE A 91 -7.38 5.13 -10.98
C ILE A 91 -6.40 3.96 -10.78
N LEU A 92 -5.82 3.41 -11.87
CA LEU A 92 -4.86 2.31 -11.79
C LEU A 92 -3.55 2.66 -11.05
N VAL A 93 -3.20 3.94 -10.93
CA VAL A 93 -2.02 4.38 -10.16
C VAL A 93 -2.24 4.26 -8.65
N ILE A 94 -3.49 4.35 -8.18
CA ILE A 94 -3.82 4.32 -6.74
C ILE A 94 -3.37 3.04 -6.04
N PRO A 95 -3.64 1.83 -6.55
CA PRO A 95 -3.15 0.59 -5.95
C PRO A 95 -1.65 0.62 -5.65
N LEU A 96 -0.85 1.13 -6.58
CA LEU A 96 0.59 1.23 -6.41
C LEU A 96 0.98 2.19 -5.28
N LEU A 97 0.44 3.42 -5.32
CA LEU A 97 0.79 4.47 -4.35
C LEU A 97 0.33 4.13 -2.94
N ILE A 98 -0.93 3.68 -2.78
CA ILE A 98 -1.50 3.45 -1.45
C ILE A 98 -0.98 2.16 -0.83
N THR A 99 -0.67 1.12 -1.62
CA THR A 99 -0.01 -0.08 -1.09
C THR A 99 1.38 0.26 -0.56
N ALA A 100 2.18 1.05 -1.28
CA ALA A 100 3.47 1.53 -0.81
C ALA A 100 3.33 2.40 0.47
N ARG A 101 2.29 3.24 0.55
CA ARG A 101 1.98 4.05 1.73
C ARG A 101 1.61 3.18 2.94
N SER A 102 0.78 2.16 2.75
CA SER A 102 0.42 1.19 3.80
C SER A 102 1.64 0.48 4.37
N ILE A 103 2.52 -0.01 3.50
CA ILE A 103 3.78 -0.64 3.88
C ILE A 103 4.64 0.33 4.69
N SER A 104 4.77 1.60 4.25
CA SER A 104 5.54 2.62 4.94
C SER A 104 5.05 2.88 6.37
N HIS A 105 3.73 3.00 6.58
CA HIS A 105 3.17 3.17 7.93
C HIS A 105 3.43 1.95 8.83
N THR A 106 3.30 0.76 8.27
CA THR A 106 3.55 -0.48 9.01
C THR A 106 5.02 -0.66 9.37
N ILE A 107 5.95 -0.23 8.49
CA ILE A 107 7.39 -0.22 8.78
C ILE A 107 7.70 0.68 9.98
N GLN A 108 7.18 1.92 9.99
CA GLN A 108 7.41 2.87 11.08
C GLN A 108 6.92 2.31 12.43
N MET A 109 5.78 1.62 12.42
CA MET A 109 5.27 0.93 13.61
C MET A 109 6.16 -0.23 14.04
N ALA A 110 6.55 -1.09 13.10
CA ALA A 110 7.40 -2.24 13.37
C ALA A 110 8.78 -1.83 13.89
N GLU A 111 9.39 -0.82 13.28
CA GLU A 111 10.68 -0.27 13.69
C GLU A 111 10.63 0.22 15.13
N ARG A 112 9.64 1.06 15.44
CA ARG A 112 9.47 1.60 16.80
C ARG A 112 9.22 0.51 17.83
N PHE A 113 8.41 -0.50 17.46
CA PHE A 113 8.20 -1.65 18.34
C PHE A 113 9.51 -2.40 18.61
N PHE A 114 10.31 -2.70 17.59
CA PHE A 114 11.57 -3.43 17.78
C PHE A 114 12.57 -2.64 18.62
N GLU A 115 12.69 -1.32 18.41
CA GLU A 115 13.54 -0.45 19.22
C GLU A 115 13.10 -0.42 20.69
N ASP A 116 11.82 -0.13 20.96
CA ASP A 116 11.29 -0.06 22.32
C ASP A 116 11.39 -1.44 23.02
N TYR A 117 11.17 -2.55 22.29
CA TYR A 117 11.31 -3.91 22.83
C TYR A 117 12.75 -4.28 23.19
N GLU A 118 13.72 -3.94 22.35
CA GLU A 118 15.14 -4.19 22.65
C GLU A 118 15.58 -3.39 23.91
N MET A 119 15.18 -2.11 23.98
CA MET A 119 15.47 -1.27 25.15
C MET A 119 14.83 -1.82 26.45
N GLU A 120 13.58 -2.27 26.39
CA GLU A 120 12.86 -2.82 27.54
C GLU A 120 13.50 -4.13 28.01
N CYS A 121 13.85 -5.03 27.07
CA CYS A 121 14.55 -6.28 27.40
C CYS A 121 15.88 -6.01 28.08
N GLU A 122 16.71 -5.08 27.58
CA GLU A 122 17.98 -4.72 28.20
C GLU A 122 17.80 -4.12 29.61
N ALA A 123 16.79 -3.27 29.79
CA ALA A 123 16.49 -2.64 31.07
C ALA A 123 16.06 -3.69 32.12
N LEU A 124 15.22 -4.64 31.74
CA LEU A 124 14.75 -5.72 32.59
C LEU A 124 15.89 -6.70 32.93
N GLU A 125 16.73 -7.11 31.97
CA GLU A 125 17.87 -7.98 32.20
C GLU A 125 18.90 -7.33 33.18
N ARG A 126 19.12 -6.01 33.07
CA ARG A 126 19.96 -5.27 34.02
C ARG A 126 19.38 -5.25 35.44
N LYS A 127 18.05 -5.07 35.56
CA LYS A 127 17.35 -5.08 36.86
C LYS A 127 17.37 -6.46 37.52
N LEU A 128 17.17 -7.51 36.71
CA LEU A 128 17.14 -8.90 37.20
C LEU A 128 18.52 -9.49 37.45
N GLY A 129 19.58 -8.93 36.90
CA GLY A 129 20.95 -9.49 36.95
C GLY A 129 21.08 -10.84 36.22
N ARG A 130 20.10 -11.25 35.44
CA ARG A 130 20.05 -12.48 34.64
C ARG A 130 19.31 -12.26 33.32
N LYS A 131 19.47 -13.20 32.38
CA LYS A 131 18.68 -13.21 31.15
C LYS A 131 17.22 -13.50 31.45
N MET A 132 16.35 -12.87 30.70
CA MET A 132 14.90 -13.08 30.77
C MET A 132 14.50 -14.49 30.37
N THR A 133 13.50 -15.04 31.04
CA THR A 133 12.85 -16.29 30.66
C THR A 133 11.97 -16.06 29.41
N PRO A 134 11.57 -17.13 28.68
CA PRO A 134 10.65 -17.00 27.54
C PRO A 134 9.33 -16.31 27.90
N GLN A 135 8.76 -16.61 29.05
CA GLN A 135 7.51 -15.99 29.53
C GLN A 135 7.66 -14.49 29.79
N GLU A 136 8.76 -14.07 30.48
CA GLU A 136 9.06 -12.65 30.71
C GLU A 136 9.27 -11.89 29.39
N LYS A 137 9.82 -12.55 28.37
CA LYS A 137 9.98 -11.96 27.03
C LYS A 137 8.64 -11.79 26.33
N ASP A 138 7.71 -12.74 26.45
CA ASP A 138 6.39 -12.64 25.86
C ASP A 138 5.56 -11.54 26.54
N GLU A 139 5.65 -11.42 27.88
CA GLU A 139 5.00 -10.33 28.63
C GLU A 139 5.55 -8.95 28.21
N ALA A 140 6.87 -8.81 28.18
CA ALA A 140 7.52 -7.57 27.73
C ALA A 140 7.15 -7.21 26.29
N LYS A 141 7.00 -8.22 25.42
CA LYS A 141 6.59 -8.06 24.03
C LYS A 141 5.20 -7.46 23.91
N VAL A 142 4.22 -7.97 24.66
CA VAL A 142 2.84 -7.47 24.68
C VAL A 142 2.77 -6.06 25.26
N GLU A 143 3.48 -5.80 26.38
CA GLU A 143 3.52 -4.49 27.01
C GLU A 143 4.15 -3.44 26.09
N THR A 144 5.29 -3.77 25.49
CA THR A 144 5.97 -2.88 24.54
C THR A 144 5.11 -2.62 23.31
N ALA A 145 4.45 -3.64 22.75
CA ALA A 145 3.53 -3.46 21.62
C ALA A 145 2.41 -2.48 21.96
N THR A 146 1.80 -2.64 23.14
CA THR A 146 0.72 -1.77 23.61
C THR A 146 1.21 -0.32 23.79
N THR A 147 2.38 -0.14 24.36
CA THR A 147 2.96 1.19 24.60
C THR A 147 3.39 1.88 23.31
N ALA A 148 4.03 1.15 22.40
CA ALA A 148 4.41 1.67 21.08
C ALA A 148 3.19 2.08 20.28
N MET A 149 2.12 1.27 20.28
CA MET A 149 0.85 1.62 19.64
C MET A 149 0.23 2.87 20.25
N ALA A 150 0.17 2.99 21.57
CA ALA A 150 -0.40 4.16 22.24
C ALA A 150 0.34 5.45 21.86
N LYS A 151 1.67 5.40 21.71
CA LYS A 151 2.50 6.55 21.32
C LYS A 151 2.35 6.94 19.86
N LEU A 152 2.25 5.97 18.95
CA LEU A 152 2.30 6.21 17.51
C LEU A 152 0.91 6.27 16.85
N MET A 153 -0.12 5.74 17.51
CA MET A 153 -1.46 5.69 16.94
C MET A 153 -2.00 7.08 16.60
N LEU A 154 -1.92 8.01 17.54
CA LEU A 154 -2.48 9.36 17.33
C LEU A 154 -1.78 10.12 16.18
N PRO A 155 -0.44 10.29 16.17
CA PRO A 155 0.23 10.96 15.06
C PRO A 155 0.10 10.24 13.73
N GLY A 156 0.13 8.89 13.75
CA GLY A 156 -0.06 8.07 12.55
C GLY A 156 -1.46 8.22 11.96
N MET A 157 -2.50 8.17 12.80
CA MET A 157 -3.90 8.38 12.36
C MET A 157 -4.12 9.78 11.80
N LEU A 158 -3.56 10.82 12.43
CA LEU A 158 -3.68 12.19 11.92
C LEU A 158 -3.08 12.32 10.53
N GLY A 159 -1.92 11.71 10.27
CA GLY A 159 -1.32 11.66 8.93
C GLY A 159 -2.23 10.99 7.90
N ILE A 160 -2.77 9.82 8.23
CA ILE A 160 -3.68 9.08 7.35
C ILE A 160 -4.98 9.85 7.09
N ILE A 161 -5.56 10.47 8.13
CA ILE A 161 -6.77 11.30 7.98
C ILE A 161 -6.50 12.51 7.09
N THR A 162 -5.34 13.14 7.23
CA THR A 162 -4.94 14.27 6.37
C THR A 162 -4.79 13.84 4.91
N ASP A 163 -4.18 12.70 4.65
CA ASP A 163 -4.07 12.12 3.30
C ASP A 163 -5.47 11.83 2.71
N ALA A 164 -6.36 11.21 3.51
CA ALA A 164 -7.74 10.93 3.09
C ALA A 164 -8.53 12.22 2.81
N ALA A 165 -8.39 13.24 3.66
CA ALA A 165 -9.04 14.54 3.49
C ALA A 165 -8.53 15.24 2.22
N GLY A 166 -7.22 15.18 1.93
CA GLY A 166 -6.63 15.71 0.71
C GLY A 166 -7.21 15.07 -0.54
N LEU A 167 -7.37 13.74 -0.55
CA LEU A 167 -8.03 13.03 -1.64
C LEU A 167 -9.53 13.34 -1.72
N ALA A 168 -10.20 13.48 -0.57
CA ALA A 168 -11.63 13.77 -0.52
C ALA A 168 -11.99 15.14 -1.15
N VAL A 169 -11.09 16.12 -1.11
CA VAL A 169 -11.30 17.42 -1.78
C VAL A 169 -11.50 17.25 -3.29
N CYS A 170 -10.89 16.26 -3.93
CA CYS A 170 -11.07 15.98 -5.34
C CYS A 170 -12.53 15.61 -5.71
N PHE A 171 -13.37 15.25 -4.73
CA PHE A 171 -14.79 14.99 -4.93
C PHE A 171 -15.58 16.23 -5.38
N LEU A 172 -15.10 17.43 -5.06
CA LEU A 172 -15.74 18.69 -5.42
C LEU A 172 -15.61 19.03 -6.91
N THR A 173 -14.78 18.28 -7.66
CA THR A 173 -14.61 18.50 -9.10
C THR A 173 -15.85 18.03 -9.90
N THR A 174 -16.02 18.58 -11.11
CA THR A 174 -17.05 18.14 -12.05
C THR A 174 -16.63 16.94 -12.90
N ILE A 175 -15.35 16.54 -12.85
CA ILE A 175 -14.81 15.45 -13.65
C ILE A 175 -15.08 14.13 -12.92
N GLN A 176 -15.83 13.22 -13.58
CA GLN A 176 -16.27 11.96 -12.98
C GLN A 176 -15.09 11.10 -12.50
N THR A 177 -14.05 10.92 -13.32
CA THR A 177 -12.85 10.17 -12.97
C THR A 177 -12.18 10.69 -11.69
N MET A 178 -12.15 12.01 -11.48
CA MET A 178 -11.60 12.61 -10.27
C MET A 178 -12.47 12.34 -9.02
N ARG A 179 -13.79 12.27 -9.21
CA ARG A 179 -14.73 11.91 -8.14
C ARG A 179 -14.55 10.45 -7.73
N ASP A 180 -14.45 9.56 -8.72
CA ASP A 180 -14.22 8.13 -8.51
C ASP A 180 -12.86 7.89 -7.80
N LEU A 181 -11.81 8.58 -8.24
CA LEU A 181 -10.51 8.62 -7.61
C LEU A 181 -10.59 9.08 -6.15
N SER A 182 -11.36 10.14 -5.87
CA SER A 182 -11.54 10.67 -4.53
C SER A 182 -12.20 9.65 -3.60
N ILE A 183 -13.31 9.02 -4.02
CA ILE A 183 -14.05 8.04 -3.24
C ILE A 183 -13.16 6.81 -2.98
N PHE A 184 -12.60 6.26 -4.04
CA PHE A 184 -11.78 5.07 -3.99
C PHE A 184 -10.50 5.27 -3.17
N GLY A 185 -9.76 6.35 -3.46
CA GLY A 185 -8.51 6.66 -2.78
C GLY A 185 -8.71 7.00 -1.31
N SER A 186 -9.73 7.80 -0.96
CA SER A 186 -10.02 8.13 0.43
C SER A 186 -10.41 6.90 1.25
N PHE A 187 -11.27 6.02 0.72
CA PHE A 187 -11.59 4.75 1.38
C PHE A 187 -10.35 3.90 1.60
N TRP A 188 -9.52 3.75 0.56
CA TRP A 188 -8.32 2.92 0.65
C TRP A 188 -7.32 3.45 1.67
N VAL A 189 -7.11 4.76 1.70
CA VAL A 189 -6.24 5.40 2.71
C VAL A 189 -6.79 5.17 4.13
N VAL A 190 -8.10 5.31 4.34
CA VAL A 190 -8.74 5.03 5.64
C VAL A 190 -8.59 3.54 6.01
N ALA A 191 -8.64 2.62 5.06
CA ALA A 191 -8.42 1.19 5.30
C ALA A 191 -7.04 0.88 5.90
N ILE A 192 -6.02 1.74 5.69
CA ILE A 192 -4.71 1.59 6.34
C ILE A 192 -4.85 1.67 7.87
N ILE A 193 -5.73 2.53 8.39
CA ILE A 193 -5.97 2.66 9.85
C ILE A 193 -6.38 1.31 10.44
N PHE A 194 -7.32 0.62 9.79
CA PHE A 194 -7.78 -0.70 10.25
C PHE A 194 -6.65 -1.73 10.23
N ASN A 195 -5.82 -1.73 9.20
CA ASN A 195 -4.66 -2.62 9.13
C ASN A 195 -3.64 -2.34 10.24
N VAL A 196 -3.32 -1.07 10.49
CA VAL A 196 -2.36 -0.68 11.52
C VAL A 196 -2.90 -1.00 12.92
N ILE A 197 -4.20 -0.75 13.18
CA ILE A 197 -4.80 -0.97 14.51
C ILE A 197 -5.08 -2.45 14.78
N LEU A 198 -5.54 -3.21 13.79
CA LEU A 198 -5.99 -4.59 13.99
C LEU A 198 -4.91 -5.61 13.66
N LEU A 199 -4.33 -5.50 12.46
CA LEU A 199 -3.44 -6.53 11.95
C LEU A 199 -2.05 -6.47 12.60
N HIS A 200 -1.51 -5.27 12.78
CA HIS A 200 -0.17 -5.08 13.30
C HIS A 200 0.03 -5.66 14.72
N PRO A 201 -0.82 -5.38 15.73
CA PRO A 201 -0.66 -5.96 17.05
C PRO A 201 -0.85 -7.46 17.07
N ILE A 202 -1.79 -8.00 16.25
CA ILE A 202 -2.01 -9.45 16.14
C ILE A 202 -0.78 -10.18 15.58
N MET A 203 -0.09 -9.56 14.62
CA MET A 203 1.10 -10.17 14.02
C MET A 203 2.36 -10.04 14.89
N ILE A 204 2.38 -9.08 15.82
CA ILE A 204 3.48 -8.90 16.76
C ILE A 204 3.31 -9.81 17.99
N ALA A 205 2.08 -9.97 18.50
CA ALA A 205 1.80 -10.84 19.66
C ALA A 205 2.12 -12.30 19.37
#